data_5e2c649f4af9f155979c3c389c0ca10a
#
_entry.id   5e2c649f4af9f155979c3c389c0ca10a
#
_cell.length_a   1.000
_cell.length_b   1.000
_cell.length_c   1.000
_cell.angle_alpha   90.00
_cell.angle_beta   90.00
_cell.angle_gamma   90.00
#
_symmetry.space_group_name_H-M   'P 1'
#
loop_
_entity.id
_entity.type
_entity.pdbx_description
1 polymer ?
#
loop_
_entity_poly.entity_id
_entity_poly.type
_entity_poly.pdbx_seq_one_letter_code
_entity_poly.pdbx_strand_id
1 'polypeptide(L)'
;ISTDSALTNVPYEKKTYTEKNVALTDGVVSTRYAYVIATDEVNREKYTIIIVPQINLDLTAYTEWNGSTGDKATKLVDENGNVTHNALVSRADNTNIGLIPDDNRVNVSYTYNDATLNQRYGTVQVPNLEEGKSLDIPVKVVYYAGQHYEQVSESTLRIFIKNTVVDLESVIAEYVDTNGTTQTVIAVPNKDDDGNITGYTAYVPEDLEKVDLTAKTVETLANVQISDIKDNDKYTVNKYTWTGFKLTADTTSTNIFVKATDNKTEKAYN
;
A
#
# COMPACT_ATOMS: atom_id res chain seq x y z
N ILE A 1 -12.24 -6.13 40.58
CA ILE A 1 -11.16 -5.58 39.74
C ILE A 1 -10.59 -4.36 40.45
N SER A 2 -9.27 -4.21 40.53
CA SER A 2 -8.61 -3.13 41.25
C SER A 2 -7.30 -2.73 40.62
N THR A 3 -6.85 -1.49 40.86
CA THR A 3 -5.49 -1.06 40.63
C THR A 3 -4.54 -1.41 41.78
N ASP A 4 -5.11 -1.80 42.94
CA ASP A 4 -4.34 -2.17 44.13
C ASP A 4 -3.88 -3.64 44.01
N SER A 5 -2.56 -3.85 44.06
CA SER A 5 -1.96 -5.18 44.03
C SER A 5 -2.03 -5.91 45.38
N ALA A 6 -2.42 -5.22 46.46
CA ALA A 6 -2.35 -5.71 47.85
C ALA A 6 -3.70 -6.20 48.39
N LEU A 7 -4.78 -6.11 47.64
CA LEU A 7 -6.12 -6.57 48.05
C LEU A 7 -6.72 -5.82 49.29
N THR A 8 -6.26 -4.60 49.52
CA THR A 8 -6.81 -3.74 50.58
C THR A 8 -7.98 -2.93 49.98
N ASN A 9 -9.19 -3.11 50.54
CA ASN A 9 -10.42 -2.38 50.14
C ASN A 9 -10.96 -2.66 48.72
N VAL A 10 -10.88 -3.90 48.23
CA VAL A 10 -11.47 -4.29 46.96
C VAL A 10 -12.92 -4.70 47.16
N PRO A 11 -13.91 -4.01 46.55
CA PRO A 11 -15.27 -4.49 46.54
C PRO A 11 -15.36 -5.82 45.78
N TYR A 12 -16.13 -6.78 46.27
CA TYR A 12 -16.38 -8.03 45.56
C TYR A 12 -17.88 -8.33 45.50
N GLU A 13 -18.27 -9.00 44.41
CA GLU A 13 -19.64 -9.48 44.21
C GLU A 13 -19.61 -10.97 43.94
N LYS A 14 -20.66 -11.67 44.39
CA LYS A 14 -20.82 -13.09 44.09
C LYS A 14 -21.07 -13.28 42.60
N LYS A 15 -20.23 -14.06 41.94
CA LYS A 15 -20.24 -14.48 40.53
C LYS A 15 -19.73 -13.45 39.52
N THR A 16 -20.11 -12.19 39.61
CA THR A 16 -19.76 -11.21 38.59
C THR A 16 -19.45 -9.87 39.22
N TYR A 17 -18.35 -9.27 38.77
CA TYR A 17 -17.99 -7.89 39.08
C TYR A 17 -17.77 -7.13 37.79
N THR A 18 -18.34 -5.93 37.66
CA THR A 18 -18.16 -5.06 36.53
C THR A 18 -17.61 -3.71 36.96
N GLU A 19 -16.42 -3.38 36.55
CA GLU A 19 -15.89 -2.02 36.69
C GLU A 19 -16.31 -1.20 35.47
N LYS A 20 -17.06 -0.12 35.69
CA LYS A 20 -17.52 0.78 34.61
C LYS A 20 -16.57 1.95 34.48
N ASN A 21 -16.40 2.45 33.23
CA ASN A 21 -15.66 3.65 32.94
C ASN A 21 -14.21 3.62 33.47
N VAL A 22 -13.49 2.52 33.19
CA VAL A 22 -12.07 2.44 33.50
C VAL A 22 -11.34 3.57 32.76
N ALA A 23 -10.77 4.50 33.52
CA ALA A 23 -10.00 5.57 32.93
C ALA A 23 -8.71 5.00 32.30
N LEU A 24 -8.51 5.28 31.00
CA LEU A 24 -7.31 4.92 30.26
C LEU A 24 -6.56 6.18 29.86
N THR A 25 -5.24 6.14 29.97
CA THR A 25 -4.38 7.18 29.43
C THR A 25 -4.01 6.79 28.00
N ASP A 26 -4.14 7.72 27.07
CA ASP A 26 -3.83 7.47 25.65
C ASP A 26 -2.40 6.95 25.47
N GLY A 27 -2.27 5.84 24.74
CA GLY A 27 -1.00 5.20 24.45
C GLY A 27 -0.30 4.56 25.67
N VAL A 28 -0.96 4.43 26.81
CA VAL A 28 -0.38 3.83 28.01
C VAL A 28 -1.07 2.51 28.34
N VAL A 29 -0.29 1.45 28.53
CA VAL A 29 -0.78 0.15 29.03
C VAL A 29 -1.27 0.33 30.45
N SER A 30 -2.51 -0.08 30.69
CA SER A 30 -3.12 -0.05 32.01
C SER A 30 -3.18 -1.45 32.60
N THR A 31 -2.80 -1.59 33.87
CA THR A 31 -2.87 -2.85 34.60
C THR A 31 -3.98 -2.80 35.61
N ARG A 32 -4.79 -3.87 35.66
CA ARG A 32 -5.82 -4.12 36.66
C ARG A 32 -5.64 -5.50 37.24
N TYR A 33 -6.17 -5.70 38.40
CA TYR A 33 -6.12 -6.99 39.08
C TYR A 33 -7.52 -7.48 39.38
N ALA A 34 -7.80 -8.73 39.02
CA ALA A 34 -9.00 -9.45 39.45
C ALA A 34 -8.62 -10.46 40.53
N TYR A 35 -9.37 -10.47 41.58
CA TYR A 35 -9.19 -11.41 42.69
C TYR A 35 -10.38 -12.34 42.76
N VAL A 36 -10.10 -13.62 42.84
CA VAL A 36 -11.11 -14.66 43.09
C VAL A 36 -10.89 -15.20 44.47
N ILE A 37 -11.96 -15.22 45.27
CA ILE A 37 -11.96 -15.74 46.61
C ILE A 37 -12.91 -16.95 46.62
N ALA A 38 -12.41 -18.10 47.07
CA ALA A 38 -13.20 -19.30 47.18
C ALA A 38 -14.26 -19.17 48.27
N THR A 39 -15.23 -20.08 48.30
CA THR A 39 -16.33 -20.07 49.28
C THR A 39 -15.88 -20.36 50.70
N ASP A 40 -14.68 -20.90 50.87
CA ASP A 40 -14.02 -21.10 52.15
C ASP A 40 -13.40 -19.82 52.74
N GLU A 41 -13.42 -18.71 51.95
CA GLU A 41 -12.84 -17.40 52.28
C GLU A 41 -11.33 -17.42 52.57
N VAL A 42 -10.68 -18.56 52.42
CA VAL A 42 -9.25 -18.78 52.70
C VAL A 42 -8.45 -18.80 51.37
N ASN A 43 -8.93 -19.58 50.41
CA ASN A 43 -8.25 -19.70 49.13
C ASN A 43 -8.53 -18.50 48.24
N ARG A 44 -7.45 -17.86 47.77
CA ARG A 44 -7.49 -16.63 46.95
C ARG A 44 -6.56 -16.74 45.75
N GLU A 45 -7.00 -16.22 44.62
CA GLU A 45 -6.22 -16.17 43.43
C GLU A 45 -6.24 -14.77 42.82
N LYS A 46 -5.10 -14.32 42.28
CA LYS A 46 -4.93 -13.01 41.67
C LYS A 46 -4.67 -13.15 40.21
N TYR A 47 -5.48 -12.52 39.38
CA TYR A 47 -5.32 -12.43 37.95
C TYR A 47 -4.89 -11.00 37.57
N THR A 48 -3.94 -10.88 36.65
CA THR A 48 -3.55 -9.60 36.09
C THR A 48 -4.28 -9.40 34.78
N ILE A 49 -4.94 -8.26 34.62
CA ILE A 49 -5.60 -7.83 33.40
C ILE A 49 -4.77 -6.70 32.81
N ILE A 50 -4.26 -6.91 31.61
CA ILE A 50 -3.49 -5.89 30.89
C ILE A 50 -4.40 -5.33 29.79
N ILE A 51 -4.62 -4.01 29.82
CA ILE A 51 -5.40 -3.29 28.81
C ILE A 51 -4.41 -2.54 27.94
N VAL A 52 -4.30 -2.98 26.70
CA VAL A 52 -3.34 -2.44 25.72
C VAL A 52 -4.10 -1.58 24.72
N PRO A 53 -3.78 -0.29 24.57
CA PRO A 53 -4.39 0.54 23.55
C PRO A 53 -3.92 0.09 22.17
N GLN A 54 -4.83 0.06 21.19
CA GLN A 54 -4.47 -0.07 19.80
C GLN A 54 -3.98 1.29 19.30
N ILE A 55 -2.89 1.29 18.54
CA ILE A 55 -2.32 2.49 17.94
C ILE A 55 -2.22 2.33 16.42
N ASN A 56 -2.05 3.44 15.72
CA ASN A 56 -1.77 3.40 14.30
C ASN A 56 -0.33 2.94 14.06
N LEU A 57 -0.17 1.83 13.33
CA LEU A 57 1.12 1.26 12.93
C LEU A 57 1.46 1.54 11.46
N ASP A 58 0.76 2.46 10.82
CA ASP A 58 1.09 2.88 9.47
C ASP A 58 2.38 3.71 9.43
N LEU A 59 3.02 3.67 8.28
CA LEU A 59 4.19 4.51 8.00
C LEU A 59 4.07 5.15 6.62
N THR A 60 4.77 6.25 6.44
CA THR A 60 5.01 6.87 5.15
C THR A 60 6.49 6.75 4.79
N ALA A 61 6.78 6.25 3.59
CA ALA A 61 8.12 6.25 3.03
C ALA A 61 8.32 7.48 2.13
N TYR A 62 9.50 8.08 2.17
CA TYR A 62 9.90 9.23 1.36
C TYR A 62 11.20 8.94 0.65
N THR A 63 11.29 9.28 -0.65
CA THR A 63 12.52 9.23 -1.44
C THR A 63 13.27 10.56 -1.36
N GLU A 64 14.56 10.55 -1.63
CA GLU A 64 15.41 11.76 -1.57
C GLU A 64 15.31 12.51 -0.24
N TRP A 65 15.19 11.74 0.84
CA TRP A 65 14.97 12.25 2.18
C TRP A 65 16.17 13.04 2.71
N ASN A 66 15.96 14.29 3.07
CA ASN A 66 16.99 15.19 3.60
C ASN A 66 16.91 15.40 5.12
N GLY A 67 16.10 14.64 5.82
CA GLY A 67 15.86 14.78 7.26
C GLY A 67 14.55 15.51 7.60
N SER A 68 13.91 16.18 6.64
CA SER A 68 12.65 16.92 6.83
C SER A 68 11.67 16.82 5.66
N THR A 69 12.16 16.67 4.45
CA THR A 69 11.37 16.63 3.22
C THR A 69 11.87 15.53 2.29
N GLY A 70 11.02 15.07 1.41
CA GLY A 70 11.30 14.10 0.35
C GLY A 70 10.04 13.85 -0.48
N ASP A 71 10.20 13.16 -1.62
CA ASP A 71 9.07 12.75 -2.44
C ASP A 71 8.39 11.52 -1.79
N LYS A 72 7.07 11.59 -1.63
CA LYS A 72 6.32 10.50 -1.00
C LYS A 72 6.29 9.26 -1.89
N ALA A 73 6.66 8.11 -1.33
CA ALA A 73 6.53 6.82 -1.99
C ALA A 73 5.04 6.42 -2.15
N THR A 74 4.73 5.67 -3.20
CA THR A 74 3.37 5.17 -3.43
C THR A 74 3.10 3.95 -2.56
N LYS A 75 2.11 4.03 -1.67
CA LYS A 75 1.63 2.89 -0.88
C LYS A 75 0.64 2.07 -1.71
N LEU A 76 0.91 0.79 -1.88
CA LEU A 76 0.02 -0.19 -2.50
C LEU A 76 -0.38 -1.23 -1.47
N VAL A 77 -1.62 -1.71 -1.56
CA VAL A 77 -2.14 -2.82 -0.76
C VAL A 77 -2.68 -3.86 -1.73
N ASP A 78 -2.16 -5.08 -1.65
CA ASP A 78 -2.64 -6.17 -2.50
C ASP A 78 -3.97 -6.76 -1.97
N GLU A 79 -4.53 -7.71 -2.71
CA GLU A 79 -5.77 -8.41 -2.35
C GLU A 79 -5.69 -9.21 -1.03
N ASN A 80 -4.48 -9.55 -0.58
CA ASN A 80 -4.22 -10.25 0.67
C ASN A 80 -3.94 -9.29 1.84
N GLY A 81 -3.96 -7.97 1.58
CA GLY A 81 -3.68 -6.94 2.57
C GLY A 81 -2.19 -6.65 2.80
N ASN A 82 -1.28 -7.22 1.99
CA ASN A 82 0.15 -6.92 2.09
C ASN A 82 0.42 -5.50 1.61
N VAL A 83 1.20 -4.76 2.39
CA VAL A 83 1.53 -3.37 2.11
C VAL A 83 2.91 -3.28 1.46
N THR A 84 3.00 -2.57 0.33
CA THR A 84 4.26 -2.24 -0.34
C THR A 84 4.37 -0.73 -0.53
N HIS A 85 5.49 -0.15 -0.11
CA HIS A 85 5.83 1.24 -0.36
C HIS A 85 6.78 1.32 -1.55
N ASN A 86 6.28 1.75 -2.70
CA ASN A 86 7.07 1.87 -3.93
C ASN A 86 7.79 3.23 -3.95
N ALA A 87 9.09 3.19 -3.77
CA ALA A 87 9.98 4.34 -3.70
C ALA A 87 10.71 4.51 -5.03
N LEU A 88 10.39 5.58 -5.76
CA LEU A 88 11.04 5.95 -7.01
C LEU A 88 12.22 6.89 -6.71
N VAL A 89 13.44 6.45 -7.00
CA VAL A 89 14.65 7.24 -6.76
C VAL A 89 15.26 7.71 -8.09
N SER A 90 15.78 8.93 -8.10
CA SER A 90 16.64 9.39 -9.18
C SER A 90 17.95 8.61 -9.11
N ARG A 91 18.54 8.29 -10.26
CA ARG A 91 19.83 7.63 -10.32
C ARG A 91 20.90 8.52 -9.67
N ALA A 92 21.15 8.30 -8.42
CA ALA A 92 22.24 8.94 -7.70
C ALA A 92 22.85 7.92 -6.74
N ASP A 93 24.15 7.97 -6.62
CA ASP A 93 24.86 7.25 -5.58
C ASP A 93 24.34 7.74 -4.23
N ASN A 94 23.90 6.83 -3.36
CA ASN A 94 23.47 7.13 -2.00
C ASN A 94 22.21 8.00 -1.84
N THR A 95 21.09 7.63 -2.48
CA THR A 95 19.80 8.25 -2.14
C THR A 95 19.31 7.76 -0.77
N ASN A 96 18.90 8.69 0.08
CA ASN A 96 18.30 8.37 1.36
C ASN A 96 16.79 8.15 1.21
N ILE A 97 16.29 7.09 1.83
CA ILE A 97 14.85 6.82 2.00
C ILE A 97 14.47 7.09 3.44
N GLY A 98 13.52 7.97 3.68
CA GLY A 98 12.96 8.21 5.00
C GLY A 98 11.78 7.27 5.26
N LEU A 99 11.77 6.59 6.40
CA LEU A 99 10.67 5.75 6.89
C LEU A 99 10.09 6.41 8.14
N ILE A 100 8.96 7.06 8.00
CA ILE A 100 8.35 7.89 9.04
C ILE A 100 7.04 7.24 9.49
N PRO A 101 6.97 6.69 10.71
CA PRO A 101 5.72 6.16 11.23
C PRO A 101 4.73 7.27 11.53
N ASP A 102 3.45 6.98 11.36
CA ASP A 102 2.36 7.94 11.63
C ASP A 102 2.20 8.19 13.14
N ASP A 103 2.52 7.20 13.96
CA ASP A 103 2.56 7.34 15.42
C ASP A 103 3.99 7.43 15.94
N ASN A 104 4.30 8.47 16.70
CA ASN A 104 5.65 8.74 17.17
C ASN A 104 6.09 7.86 18.36
N ARG A 105 5.23 6.99 18.86
CA ARG A 105 5.50 6.04 19.96
C ARG A 105 6.06 4.71 19.50
N VAL A 106 6.04 4.44 18.18
CA VAL A 106 6.50 3.18 17.60
C VAL A 106 7.96 3.25 17.17
N ASN A 107 8.56 2.08 17.02
CA ASN A 107 9.86 1.91 16.38
C ASN A 107 9.71 1.36 14.96
N VAL A 108 10.56 1.82 14.06
CA VAL A 108 10.71 1.24 12.72
C VAL A 108 11.93 0.31 12.75
N SER A 109 11.73 -0.92 12.34
CA SER A 109 12.79 -1.91 12.15
C SER A 109 12.83 -2.34 10.69
N TYR A 110 14.02 -2.40 10.12
CA TYR A 110 14.25 -2.97 8.78
C TYR A 110 15.59 -3.68 8.73
N THR A 111 15.70 -4.65 7.82
CA THR A 111 16.96 -5.40 7.59
C THR A 111 17.43 -5.13 6.18
N TYR A 112 18.63 -4.61 6.06
CA TYR A 112 19.28 -4.36 4.79
C TYR A 112 20.80 -4.55 4.93
N ASN A 113 21.44 -5.30 4.01
CA ASN A 113 22.87 -5.65 4.06
C ASN A 113 23.28 -6.21 5.43
N ASP A 114 22.52 -7.17 5.96
CA ASP A 114 22.71 -7.82 7.27
C ASP A 114 22.66 -6.87 8.47
N ALA A 115 22.36 -5.58 8.24
CA ALA A 115 22.14 -4.61 9.30
C ALA A 115 20.65 -4.52 9.64
N THR A 116 20.31 -4.69 10.92
CA THR A 116 18.99 -4.42 11.45
C THR A 116 19.03 -3.14 12.25
N LEU A 117 18.23 -2.15 11.85
CA LEU A 117 18.10 -0.90 12.58
C LEU A 117 16.75 -0.88 13.28
N ASN A 118 16.77 -0.50 14.55
CA ASN A 118 15.57 -0.40 15.39
C ASN A 118 15.51 1.04 15.94
N GLN A 119 14.79 1.90 15.25
CA GLN A 119 14.73 3.34 15.53
C GLN A 119 13.30 3.85 15.46
N ARG A 120 13.04 4.99 16.07
CA ARG A 120 11.75 5.68 16.00
C ARG A 120 11.37 6.13 14.58
N TYR A 121 12.36 6.42 13.77
CA TYR A 121 12.26 6.58 12.32
C TYR A 121 13.53 6.01 11.71
N GLY A 122 13.42 5.50 10.49
CA GLY A 122 14.54 4.88 9.78
C GLY A 122 14.98 5.71 8.58
N THR A 123 16.25 5.63 8.25
CA THR A 123 16.78 6.11 6.98
C THR A 123 17.57 5.00 6.33
N VAL A 124 17.20 4.62 5.11
CA VAL A 124 17.89 3.61 4.31
C VAL A 124 18.74 4.32 3.27
N GLN A 125 20.02 4.03 3.23
CA GLN A 125 20.89 4.44 2.13
C GLN A 125 20.79 3.41 1.01
N VAL A 126 20.49 3.87 -0.19
CA VAL A 126 20.35 3.01 -1.37
C VAL A 126 21.66 3.02 -2.15
N PRO A 127 22.27 1.87 -2.39
CA PRO A 127 23.40 1.77 -3.31
C PRO A 127 22.94 1.99 -4.75
N ASN A 128 23.88 2.04 -5.68
CA ASN A 128 23.61 2.04 -7.10
C ASN A 128 22.74 0.82 -7.46
N LEU A 129 21.48 1.07 -7.83
CA LEU A 129 20.62 0.07 -8.43
C LEU A 129 20.81 0.06 -9.95
N GLU A 130 20.67 -1.09 -10.55
CA GLU A 130 20.62 -1.21 -12.01
C GLU A 130 19.24 -0.78 -12.50
N GLU A 131 19.22 -0.10 -13.66
CA GLU A 131 17.99 0.29 -14.34
C GLU A 131 17.11 -0.94 -14.62
N GLY A 132 15.80 -0.82 -14.37
CA GLY A 132 14.85 -1.93 -14.51
C GLY A 132 14.88 -2.97 -13.38
N LYS A 133 15.72 -2.79 -12.35
CA LYS A 133 15.75 -3.64 -11.16
C LYS A 133 15.11 -2.94 -9.96
N SER A 134 14.52 -3.74 -9.09
CA SER A 134 14.01 -3.29 -7.79
C SER A 134 14.81 -3.89 -6.65
N LEU A 135 14.82 -3.20 -5.52
CA LEU A 135 15.34 -3.68 -4.25
C LEU A 135 14.19 -3.74 -3.24
N ASP A 136 13.89 -4.91 -2.72
CA ASP A 136 12.88 -5.13 -1.70
C ASP A 136 13.52 -5.21 -0.32
N ILE A 137 13.05 -4.40 0.61
CA ILE A 137 13.51 -4.34 1.99
C ILE A 137 12.31 -4.59 2.92
N PRO A 138 12.31 -5.66 3.72
CA PRO A 138 11.29 -5.86 4.75
C PRO A 138 11.35 -4.75 5.81
N VAL A 139 10.20 -4.19 6.14
CA VAL A 139 10.03 -3.14 7.14
C VAL A 139 8.99 -3.56 8.15
N LYS A 140 9.27 -3.34 9.44
CA LYS A 140 8.35 -3.55 10.55
C LYS A 140 8.18 -2.26 11.33
N VAL A 141 6.93 -1.95 11.67
CA VAL A 141 6.57 -0.91 12.63
C VAL A 141 6.15 -1.62 13.91
N VAL A 142 6.81 -1.33 15.02
CA VAL A 142 6.65 -2.10 16.26
C VAL A 142 6.32 -1.17 17.42
N TYR A 143 5.30 -1.53 18.17
CA TYR A 143 4.94 -0.90 19.43
C TYR A 143 5.08 -1.89 20.58
N TYR A 144 5.63 -1.46 21.71
CA TYR A 144 5.98 -2.32 22.85
C TYR A 144 6.89 -3.51 22.48
N ALA A 145 7.92 -3.27 21.68
CA ALA A 145 8.88 -4.29 21.26
C ALA A 145 9.38 -5.15 22.43
N GLY A 146 9.34 -6.48 22.23
CA GLY A 146 9.78 -7.46 23.23
C GLY A 146 8.81 -7.70 24.39
N GLN A 147 7.63 -7.10 24.40
CA GLN A 147 6.59 -7.37 25.38
C GLN A 147 5.60 -8.42 24.86
N HIS A 148 4.95 -9.17 25.74
CA HIS A 148 3.95 -10.17 25.34
C HIS A 148 2.68 -9.56 24.71
N TYR A 149 2.54 -8.25 24.72
CA TYR A 149 1.47 -7.49 24.08
C TYR A 149 2.01 -6.59 22.95
N GLU A 150 3.14 -6.96 22.36
CA GLU A 150 3.72 -6.30 21.20
C GLU A 150 2.71 -6.24 20.04
N GLN A 151 2.65 -5.08 19.38
CA GLN A 151 1.87 -4.87 18.17
C GLN A 151 2.85 -4.64 17.01
N VAL A 152 2.65 -5.34 15.89
CA VAL A 152 3.53 -5.28 14.73
C VAL A 152 2.70 -5.07 13.47
N SER A 153 3.17 -4.17 12.61
CA SER A 153 2.74 -4.07 11.22
C SER A 153 3.95 -4.34 10.33
N GLU A 154 3.78 -5.20 9.32
CA GLU A 154 4.82 -5.56 8.38
C GLU A 154 4.48 -4.98 7.00
N SER A 155 5.51 -4.50 6.30
CA SER A 155 5.40 -3.99 4.94
C SER A 155 6.70 -4.22 4.18
N THR A 156 6.67 -4.00 2.86
CA THR A 156 7.85 -4.03 2.01
C THR A 156 8.14 -2.63 1.51
N LEU A 157 9.35 -2.14 1.70
CA LEU A 157 9.88 -1.00 0.97
C LEU A 157 10.48 -1.52 -0.33
N ARG A 158 9.90 -1.17 -1.47
CA ARG A 158 10.38 -1.53 -2.80
C ARG A 158 10.93 -0.30 -3.49
N ILE A 159 12.21 -0.34 -3.82
CA ILE A 159 12.93 0.79 -4.37
C ILE A 159 13.21 0.55 -5.85
N PHE A 160 12.86 1.54 -6.69
CA PHE A 160 13.08 1.51 -8.13
C PHE A 160 13.87 2.73 -8.58
N ILE A 161 14.68 2.56 -9.63
CA ILE A 161 15.22 3.70 -10.35
C ILE A 161 14.16 4.22 -11.33
N LYS A 162 13.94 5.53 -11.35
CA LYS A 162 13.10 6.21 -12.36
C LYS A 162 13.63 5.89 -13.75
N ASN A 163 12.75 5.54 -14.67
CA ASN A 163 13.08 5.22 -16.05
C ASN A 163 12.17 5.96 -17.04
N THR A 164 12.44 5.79 -18.34
CA THR A 164 11.73 6.43 -19.46
C THR A 164 10.79 5.48 -20.21
N VAL A 165 10.49 4.28 -19.65
CA VAL A 165 9.66 3.28 -20.29
C VAL A 165 8.21 3.74 -20.33
N VAL A 166 7.65 3.84 -21.53
CA VAL A 166 6.27 4.25 -21.80
C VAL A 166 5.49 3.20 -22.59
N ASP A 167 6.01 1.98 -22.71
CA ASP A 167 5.39 0.93 -23.49
C ASP A 167 4.20 0.30 -22.74
N LEU A 168 3.22 -0.18 -23.55
CA LEU A 168 2.07 -0.90 -23.04
C LEU A 168 2.33 -2.41 -23.12
N GLU A 169 2.04 -3.12 -22.05
CA GLU A 169 2.05 -4.59 -22.01
C GLU A 169 0.84 -5.16 -22.74
N SER A 170 -0.33 -4.53 -22.55
CA SER A 170 -1.56 -4.95 -23.21
C SER A 170 -2.58 -3.82 -23.28
N VAL A 171 -3.41 -3.91 -24.32
CA VAL A 171 -4.66 -3.15 -24.46
C VAL A 171 -5.78 -4.18 -24.68
N ILE A 172 -6.85 -4.08 -23.91
CA ILE A 172 -7.93 -5.06 -23.91
C ILE A 172 -9.28 -4.34 -24.03
N ALA A 173 -10.18 -4.89 -24.86
CA ALA A 173 -11.60 -4.54 -24.86
C ALA A 173 -12.43 -5.69 -24.29
N GLU A 174 -13.29 -5.41 -23.32
CA GLU A 174 -14.20 -6.39 -22.72
C GLU A 174 -15.65 -5.97 -22.96
N TYR A 175 -16.51 -6.94 -23.28
CA TYR A 175 -17.94 -6.72 -23.48
C TYR A 175 -18.74 -7.96 -23.05
N VAL A 176 -20.01 -7.76 -22.81
CA VAL A 176 -20.94 -8.86 -22.52
C VAL A 176 -21.69 -9.22 -23.81
N ASP A 177 -21.59 -10.48 -24.23
CA ASP A 177 -22.29 -10.98 -25.41
C ASP A 177 -23.81 -11.18 -25.19
N THR A 178 -24.52 -11.55 -26.23
CA THR A 178 -25.97 -11.77 -26.20
C THR A 178 -26.41 -12.90 -25.24
N ASN A 179 -25.50 -13.78 -24.84
CA ASN A 179 -25.74 -14.87 -23.89
C ASN A 179 -25.43 -14.45 -22.42
N GLY A 180 -25.02 -13.20 -22.20
CA GLY A 180 -24.61 -12.69 -20.88
C GLY A 180 -23.21 -13.11 -20.47
N THR A 181 -22.36 -13.56 -21.40
CA THR A 181 -20.99 -13.98 -21.13
C THR A 181 -20.03 -12.85 -21.43
N THR A 182 -19.10 -12.58 -20.52
CA THR A 182 -18.03 -11.61 -20.75
C THR A 182 -17.03 -12.16 -21.75
N GLN A 183 -16.82 -11.41 -22.83
CA GLN A 183 -15.84 -11.68 -23.87
C GLN A 183 -14.68 -10.70 -23.74
N THR A 184 -13.47 -11.18 -24.01
CA THR A 184 -12.23 -10.39 -23.94
C THR A 184 -11.54 -10.39 -25.29
N VAL A 185 -11.25 -9.20 -25.81
CA VAL A 185 -10.51 -9.00 -27.05
C VAL A 185 -9.20 -8.30 -26.73
N ILE A 186 -8.09 -8.95 -27.08
CA ILE A 186 -6.76 -8.33 -27.00
C ILE A 186 -6.57 -7.49 -28.26
N ALA A 187 -6.27 -6.20 -28.08
CA ALA A 187 -6.02 -5.30 -29.18
C ALA A 187 -4.67 -5.58 -29.85
N VAL A 188 -4.63 -5.45 -31.17
CA VAL A 188 -3.44 -5.65 -31.99
C VAL A 188 -2.68 -4.33 -32.11
N PRO A 189 -1.36 -4.31 -31.89
CA PRO A 189 -0.57 -3.09 -32.04
C PRO A 189 -0.46 -2.64 -33.50
N ASN A 190 -0.73 -1.36 -33.74
CA ASN A 190 -0.48 -0.68 -35.02
C ASN A 190 0.95 -0.15 -35.04
N LYS A 191 1.65 -0.35 -36.14
CA LYS A 191 3.05 0.08 -36.27
C LYS A 191 3.22 1.05 -37.45
N ASP A 192 4.11 2.02 -37.29
CA ASP A 192 4.60 2.86 -38.37
C ASP A 192 5.62 2.11 -39.24
N ASP A 193 6.14 2.79 -40.28
CA ASP A 193 7.11 2.23 -41.21
C ASP A 193 8.46 1.89 -40.55
N ASP A 194 8.78 2.51 -39.42
CA ASP A 194 9.97 2.25 -38.62
C ASP A 194 9.76 1.12 -37.61
N GLY A 195 8.54 0.56 -37.53
CA GLY A 195 8.18 -0.52 -36.62
C GLY A 195 7.77 -0.08 -35.20
N ASN A 196 7.70 1.24 -34.96
CA ASN A 196 7.25 1.75 -33.66
C ASN A 196 5.74 1.59 -33.51
N ILE A 197 5.30 1.20 -32.31
CA ILE A 197 3.88 1.10 -32.00
C ILE A 197 3.29 2.52 -31.86
N THR A 198 2.30 2.84 -32.67
CA THR A 198 1.61 4.14 -32.69
C THR A 198 0.22 4.08 -32.08
N GLY A 199 -0.36 2.86 -31.98
CA GLY A 199 -1.68 2.66 -31.44
C GLY A 199 -2.06 1.18 -31.36
N TYR A 200 -3.33 0.91 -31.07
CA TYR A 200 -3.85 -0.44 -30.94
C TYR A 200 -5.25 -0.52 -31.56
N THR A 201 -5.59 -1.64 -32.18
CA THR A 201 -6.90 -1.90 -32.74
C THR A 201 -7.53 -3.15 -32.12
N ALA A 202 -8.70 -3.01 -31.56
CA ALA A 202 -9.55 -4.11 -31.11
C ALA A 202 -10.72 -4.30 -32.08
N TYR A 203 -10.95 -5.53 -32.53
CA TYR A 203 -12.07 -5.88 -33.38
C TYR A 203 -13.18 -6.49 -32.55
N VAL A 204 -14.31 -5.81 -32.46
CA VAL A 204 -15.47 -6.22 -31.66
C VAL A 204 -16.70 -6.37 -32.56
N PRO A 205 -17.78 -7.09 -32.15
CA PRO A 205 -19.02 -7.19 -32.94
C PRO A 205 -19.63 -5.84 -33.26
N GLU A 206 -20.21 -5.72 -34.47
CA GLU A 206 -20.75 -4.47 -35.03
C GLU A 206 -21.97 -3.93 -34.26
N ASP A 207 -22.71 -4.82 -33.61
CA ASP A 207 -23.95 -4.51 -32.88
C ASP A 207 -23.70 -4.04 -31.42
N LEU A 208 -22.44 -3.94 -30.98
CA LEU A 208 -22.14 -3.47 -29.65
C LEU A 208 -22.24 -1.93 -29.52
N GLU A 209 -22.92 -1.50 -28.46
CA GLU A 209 -23.04 -0.07 -28.14
C GLU A 209 -21.87 0.46 -27.28
N LYS A 210 -21.24 -0.42 -26.51
CA LYS A 210 -20.18 -0.06 -25.56
C LYS A 210 -19.26 -1.22 -25.22
N VAL A 211 -18.05 -0.90 -24.79
CA VAL A 211 -17.04 -1.84 -24.27
C VAL A 211 -16.35 -1.25 -23.06
N ASP A 212 -15.73 -2.08 -22.26
CA ASP A 212 -14.77 -1.64 -21.25
C ASP A 212 -13.36 -1.73 -21.85
N LEU A 213 -12.62 -0.62 -21.84
CA LEU A 213 -11.26 -0.55 -22.36
C LEU A 213 -10.26 -0.58 -21.21
N THR A 214 -9.29 -1.48 -21.28
CA THR A 214 -8.21 -1.57 -20.29
C THR A 214 -6.85 -1.45 -20.97
N ALA A 215 -6.01 -0.55 -20.48
CA ALA A 215 -4.61 -0.44 -20.87
C ALA A 215 -3.72 -0.76 -19.65
N LYS A 216 -2.66 -1.55 -19.87
CA LYS A 216 -1.67 -1.92 -18.86
C LYS A 216 -0.27 -1.61 -19.38
N THR A 217 0.56 -0.99 -18.53
CA THR A 217 1.94 -0.61 -18.84
C THR A 217 2.92 -1.76 -18.62
N VAL A 218 3.99 -1.82 -19.39
CA VAL A 218 5.13 -2.73 -19.16
C VAL A 218 5.82 -2.39 -17.85
N GLU A 219 6.05 -1.09 -17.61
CA GLU A 219 6.60 -0.63 -16.33
C GLU A 219 5.48 -0.49 -15.30
N THR A 220 5.54 -1.32 -14.25
CA THR A 220 4.47 -1.43 -13.26
C THR A 220 4.22 -0.17 -12.42
N LEU A 221 5.13 0.79 -12.46
CA LEU A 221 5.00 2.07 -11.78
C LEU A 221 4.78 3.25 -12.74
N ALA A 222 4.75 3.01 -14.04
CA ALA A 222 4.35 4.03 -15.02
C ALA A 222 2.86 4.37 -14.86
N ASN A 223 2.53 5.59 -15.19
CA ASN A 223 1.15 6.07 -15.14
C ASN A 223 0.47 5.92 -16.50
N VAL A 224 -0.79 5.54 -16.52
CA VAL A 224 -1.58 5.35 -17.73
C VAL A 224 -2.97 5.95 -17.59
N GLN A 225 -3.51 6.47 -18.68
CA GLN A 225 -4.86 7.01 -18.81
C GLN A 225 -5.43 6.66 -20.18
N ILE A 226 -6.71 6.34 -20.25
CA ILE A 226 -7.48 6.29 -21.51
C ILE A 226 -8.43 7.47 -21.49
N SER A 227 -8.35 8.36 -22.48
CA SER A 227 -9.19 9.56 -22.54
C SER A 227 -9.09 10.23 -23.92
N ASP A 228 -10.16 10.87 -24.36
CA ASP A 228 -10.15 11.69 -25.58
C ASP A 228 -9.27 12.95 -25.41
N ILE A 229 -9.16 13.44 -24.17
CA ILE A 229 -8.35 14.61 -23.82
C ILE A 229 -7.47 14.24 -22.62
N LYS A 230 -6.19 14.52 -22.73
CA LYS A 230 -5.23 14.33 -21.64
C LYS A 230 -5.63 15.13 -20.40
N ASP A 231 -5.69 14.45 -19.26
CA ASP A 231 -5.99 15.03 -17.95
C ASP A 231 -4.97 14.53 -16.91
N ASN A 232 -4.12 15.44 -16.44
CA ASN A 232 -3.03 15.07 -15.53
C ASN A 232 -3.50 14.52 -14.18
N ASP A 233 -4.74 14.78 -13.79
CA ASP A 233 -5.31 14.34 -12.51
C ASP A 233 -5.96 12.94 -12.60
N LYS A 234 -6.07 12.38 -13.81
CA LYS A 234 -6.74 11.09 -14.05
C LYS A 234 -5.81 9.91 -14.37
N TYR A 235 -4.52 10.10 -14.26
CA TYR A 235 -3.59 9.00 -14.42
C TYR A 235 -3.72 7.98 -13.27
N THR A 236 -3.62 6.70 -13.62
CA THR A 236 -3.52 5.60 -12.66
C THR A 236 -2.21 4.84 -12.85
N VAL A 237 -1.68 4.29 -11.79
CA VAL A 237 -0.43 3.51 -11.84
C VAL A 237 -0.69 2.14 -12.45
N ASN A 238 0.14 1.72 -13.37
CA ASN A 238 0.18 0.40 -14.03
C ASN A 238 -1.02 0.10 -14.93
N LYS A 239 -2.24 0.35 -14.51
CA LYS A 239 -3.45 -0.09 -15.23
C LYS A 239 -4.54 0.98 -15.15
N TYR A 240 -5.19 1.25 -16.28
CA TYR A 240 -6.39 2.09 -16.36
C TYR A 240 -7.52 1.32 -17.06
N THR A 241 -8.74 1.43 -16.53
CA THR A 241 -9.95 0.90 -17.18
C THR A 241 -10.96 2.00 -17.38
N TRP A 242 -11.39 2.22 -18.62
CA TRP A 242 -12.53 3.06 -18.96
C TRP A 242 -13.77 2.19 -19.14
N THR A 243 -14.64 2.21 -18.15
CA THR A 243 -15.88 1.41 -18.17
C THR A 243 -16.94 2.09 -19.02
N GLY A 244 -17.54 1.31 -19.91
CA GLY A 244 -18.66 1.76 -20.75
C GLY A 244 -18.26 2.77 -21.83
N PHE A 245 -17.07 2.64 -22.42
CA PHE A 245 -16.67 3.40 -23.59
C PHE A 245 -17.65 3.16 -24.74
N LYS A 246 -18.27 4.22 -25.22
CA LYS A 246 -19.32 4.13 -26.25
C LYS A 246 -18.71 3.94 -27.62
N LEU A 247 -19.27 3.00 -28.37
CA LEU A 247 -18.99 2.78 -29.77
C LEU A 247 -19.96 3.59 -30.62
N THR A 248 -19.46 4.24 -31.65
CA THR A 248 -20.25 4.89 -32.69
C THR A 248 -20.09 4.10 -33.99
N ALA A 249 -21.04 4.23 -34.92
CA ALA A 249 -21.00 3.50 -36.18
C ALA A 249 -19.64 3.65 -36.91
N ASP A 250 -19.16 2.58 -37.50
CA ASP A 250 -17.98 2.42 -38.33
C ASP A 250 -16.64 2.31 -37.59
N THR A 251 -16.15 3.36 -36.95
CA THR A 251 -14.86 3.33 -36.25
C THR A 251 -14.86 4.36 -35.11
N THR A 252 -14.60 3.88 -33.91
CA THR A 252 -14.45 4.75 -32.74
C THR A 252 -13.00 4.68 -32.26
N SER A 253 -12.40 5.82 -31.98
CA SER A 253 -11.03 5.88 -31.42
C SER A 253 -10.97 6.76 -30.18
N THR A 254 -9.99 6.48 -29.34
CA THR A 254 -9.63 7.28 -28.17
C THR A 254 -8.12 7.21 -27.97
N ASN A 255 -7.56 8.04 -27.10
CA ASN A 255 -6.14 8.04 -26.84
C ASN A 255 -5.79 7.30 -25.55
N ILE A 256 -4.64 6.64 -25.54
CA ILE A 256 -4.01 6.10 -24.35
C ILE A 256 -2.75 6.92 -24.09
N PHE A 257 -2.70 7.61 -22.97
CA PHE A 257 -1.55 8.38 -22.55
C PHE A 257 -0.77 7.58 -21.50
N VAL A 258 0.53 7.41 -21.74
CA VAL A 258 1.45 6.76 -20.79
C VAL A 258 2.51 7.77 -20.40
N LYS A 259 2.75 7.86 -19.09
CA LYS A 259 3.76 8.71 -18.48
C LYS A 259 4.74 7.85 -17.72
N ALA A 260 6.00 7.90 -18.07
CA ALA A 260 7.06 7.13 -17.45
C ALA A 260 7.31 7.54 -15.98
N THR A 261 8.06 6.72 -15.26
CA THR A 261 8.35 6.94 -13.83
C THR A 261 9.26 8.14 -13.58
N ASP A 262 9.96 8.66 -14.60
CA ASP A 262 10.74 9.91 -14.51
C ASP A 262 9.85 11.17 -14.43
N ASN A 263 8.53 11.02 -14.65
CA ASN A 263 7.53 12.08 -14.72
C ASN A 263 7.74 13.12 -15.84
N LYS A 264 8.62 12.86 -16.78
CA LYS A 264 8.97 13.75 -17.92
C LYS A 264 8.65 13.12 -19.25
N THR A 265 8.99 11.82 -19.39
CA THR A 265 8.77 11.08 -20.64
C THR A 265 7.33 10.64 -20.74
N GLU A 266 6.67 10.99 -21.83
CA GLU A 266 5.27 10.65 -22.09
C GLU A 266 5.12 10.16 -23.54
N LYS A 267 4.14 9.27 -23.77
CA LYS A 267 3.74 8.79 -25.08
C LYS A 267 2.22 8.69 -25.17
N ALA A 268 1.68 9.07 -26.33
CA ALA A 268 0.27 8.85 -26.65
C ALA A 268 0.16 7.75 -27.72
N TYR A 269 -0.82 6.87 -27.55
CA TYR A 269 -1.23 5.84 -28.49
C TYR A 269 -2.68 6.08 -28.90
N ASN A 270 -3.03 5.77 -30.15
CA ASN A 270 -4.40 5.87 -30.66
C ASN A 270 -5.00 4.48 -30.90
#